data_7a854227740afebbf04fbcf9d115e747
#
_entry.id   7a854227740afebbf04fbcf9d115e747
#
_cell.length_a   1.000
_cell.length_b   1.000
_cell.length_c   1.000
_cell.angle_alpha   90.00
_cell.angle_beta   90.00
_cell.angle_gamma   90.00
#
_symmetry.space_group_name_H-M   'P 1'
#
loop_
_entity.id
_entity.type
_entity.pdbx_description
1 polymer ?
#
loop_
_entity_poly.entity_id
_entity_poly.type
_entity_poly.pdbx_seq_one_letter_code
_entity_poly.pdbx_strand_id
1 'polypeptide(L)'
;MAHPPPPPNLTPLQSSDPRVIPPFAVHGRLGAGGMGVVYGAVGPDGRWAAVKVVRPEYAGEPEFRSRFASEVALMHRVRARCIAPVLAHDTRAELPWYATPYLPGPTLGARVRQGGALAPHQARVVAAGMAEAIAAIHAAGVVHRDLKPANVILAPDGPKVLDFGIARAADATALTRTGGLVGSPAWMSPERYRGTSGPEADVFAWGAMVAYTATGRPPFGDGGAETLMYRILREEPDLEGLPPELEEPVTRALDKDPASRPSAGELLHRVAAADPEAAAGADDTTIVDGLIRAHWAGGAVRGAPAPRTADD
;
A
#
# COMPACT_ATOMS: atom_id res chain seq x y z
N MET A 1 -22.93 24.50 2.56
CA MET A 1 -21.74 24.35 1.70
C MET A 1 -21.95 23.12 0.84
N ALA A 2 -21.72 23.19 -0.48
CA ALA A 2 -21.84 22.02 -1.35
C ALA A 2 -20.70 21.03 -1.01
N HIS A 3 -21.06 19.79 -0.68
CA HIS A 3 -20.07 18.74 -0.48
C HIS A 3 -19.35 18.46 -1.80
N PRO A 4 -18.04 18.14 -1.76
CA PRO A 4 -17.35 17.68 -2.95
C PRO A 4 -18.04 16.41 -3.49
N PRO A 5 -17.96 16.14 -4.82
CA PRO A 5 -18.62 14.99 -5.41
C PRO A 5 -18.19 13.68 -4.71
N PRO A 6 -19.11 12.71 -4.59
CA PRO A 6 -18.81 11.46 -3.90
C PRO A 6 -17.71 10.67 -4.63
N PRO A 7 -16.90 9.91 -3.89
CA PRO A 7 -15.93 8.99 -4.47
C PRO A 7 -16.58 8.05 -5.52
N PRO A 8 -15.98 7.86 -6.69
CA PRO A 8 -16.57 7.05 -7.76
C PRO A 8 -16.67 5.55 -7.41
N ASN A 9 -15.89 5.09 -6.45
CA ASN A 9 -15.87 3.72 -5.95
C ASN A 9 -16.69 3.52 -4.67
N LEU A 10 -17.53 4.49 -4.31
CA LEU A 10 -18.39 4.41 -3.13
C LEU A 10 -19.58 3.48 -3.38
N THR A 11 -19.68 2.41 -2.62
CA THR A 11 -20.81 1.48 -2.65
C THR A 11 -21.82 1.77 -1.55
N PRO A 12 -23.11 1.41 -1.72
CA PRO A 12 -24.15 1.66 -0.73
C PRO A 12 -23.84 1.06 0.65
N LEU A 13 -24.32 1.73 1.70
CA LEU A 13 -24.28 1.21 3.07
C LEU A 13 -25.24 0.03 3.22
N GLN A 14 -24.83 -0.96 3.98
CA GLN A 14 -25.71 -2.05 4.45
C GLN A 14 -26.54 -1.58 5.65
N SER A 15 -27.57 -2.33 6.00
CA SER A 15 -28.47 -2.00 7.13
C SER A 15 -27.73 -1.95 8.48
N SER A 16 -26.70 -2.76 8.64
CA SER A 16 -25.86 -2.82 9.84
C SER A 16 -24.75 -1.76 9.91
N ASP A 17 -24.56 -0.98 8.85
CA ASP A 17 -23.49 0.00 8.83
C ASP A 17 -23.81 1.27 9.63
N PRO A 18 -22.82 1.84 10.32
CA PRO A 18 -23.00 3.10 11.01
C PRO A 18 -23.28 4.23 10.02
N ARG A 19 -24.18 5.14 10.38
CA ARG A 19 -24.44 6.38 9.63
C ARG A 19 -23.51 7.51 10.06
N VAL A 20 -22.95 7.41 11.26
CA VAL A 20 -22.04 8.38 11.85
C VAL A 20 -20.93 7.65 12.60
N ILE A 21 -19.70 8.06 12.39
CA ILE A 21 -18.53 7.70 13.20
C ILE A 21 -17.93 9.03 13.65
N PRO A 22 -18.28 9.51 14.85
CA PRO A 22 -17.96 10.88 15.24
C PRO A 22 -16.49 11.24 15.08
N PRO A 23 -16.14 12.38 14.43
CA PRO A 23 -17.05 13.43 13.94
C PRO A 23 -17.45 13.28 12.45
N PHE A 24 -17.31 12.12 11.84
CA PHE A 24 -17.51 11.85 10.41
C PHE A 24 -18.94 11.40 10.10
N ALA A 25 -19.57 11.99 9.07
CA ALA A 25 -20.83 11.52 8.48
C ALA A 25 -20.52 10.45 7.41
N VAL A 26 -21.05 9.24 7.58
CA VAL A 26 -20.78 8.10 6.70
C VAL A 26 -21.73 8.08 5.52
N HIS A 27 -21.22 7.97 4.31
CA HIS A 27 -21.99 8.01 3.07
C HIS A 27 -22.02 6.70 2.28
N GLY A 28 -21.02 5.81 2.48
CA GLY A 28 -20.94 4.55 1.78
C GLY A 28 -19.70 3.76 2.16
N ARG A 29 -19.52 2.59 1.55
CA ARG A 29 -18.33 1.77 1.71
C ARG A 29 -17.34 2.01 0.58
N LEU A 30 -16.05 2.15 0.91
CA LEU A 30 -14.94 2.17 -0.03
C LEU A 30 -14.33 0.77 -0.21
N GLY A 31 -14.47 -0.09 0.80
CA GLY A 31 -13.96 -1.45 0.75
C GLY A 31 -14.23 -2.21 2.04
N ALA A 32 -14.01 -3.52 2.00
CA ALA A 32 -14.06 -4.39 3.17
C ALA A 32 -12.92 -5.42 3.09
N GLY A 33 -12.32 -5.72 4.21
CA GLY A 33 -11.25 -6.71 4.35
C GLY A 33 -11.47 -7.62 5.55
N GLY A 34 -10.51 -8.51 5.81
CA GLY A 34 -10.56 -9.45 6.92
C GLY A 34 -10.76 -8.76 8.28
N MET A 35 -10.06 -7.67 8.53
CA MET A 35 -10.03 -7.00 9.84
C MET A 35 -11.05 -5.87 10.01
N GLY A 36 -11.63 -5.35 8.92
CA GLY A 36 -12.48 -4.17 9.02
C GLY A 36 -13.15 -3.75 7.73
N VAL A 37 -13.96 -2.71 7.86
CA VAL A 37 -14.63 -2.04 6.74
C VAL A 37 -14.07 -0.63 6.62
N VAL A 38 -13.83 -0.20 5.39
CA VAL A 38 -13.43 1.18 5.08
C VAL A 38 -14.63 1.93 4.55
N TYR A 39 -15.03 2.96 5.25
CA TYR A 39 -16.14 3.82 4.88
C TYR A 39 -15.65 5.11 4.22
N GLY A 40 -16.36 5.56 3.19
CA GLY A 40 -16.27 6.93 2.70
C GLY A 40 -17.17 7.82 3.55
N ALA A 41 -16.56 8.82 4.18
CA ALA A 41 -17.25 9.71 5.09
C ALA A 41 -16.82 11.16 4.87
N VAL A 42 -17.63 12.10 5.32
CA VAL A 42 -17.33 13.54 5.26
C VAL A 42 -17.01 14.03 6.66
N GLY A 43 -15.86 14.66 6.80
CA GLY A 43 -15.40 15.25 8.05
C GLY A 43 -16.05 16.60 8.35
N PRO A 44 -15.79 17.17 9.56
CA PRO A 44 -16.35 18.46 9.97
C PRO A 44 -15.86 19.63 9.10
N ASP A 45 -14.73 19.45 8.40
CA ASP A 45 -14.20 20.42 7.43
C ASP A 45 -14.86 20.33 6.03
N GLY A 46 -15.84 19.43 5.86
CA GLY A 46 -16.53 19.18 4.61
C GLY A 46 -15.75 18.33 3.60
N ARG A 47 -14.58 17.80 3.97
CA ARG A 47 -13.73 16.99 3.09
C ARG A 47 -14.02 15.50 3.24
N TRP A 48 -13.79 14.78 2.16
CA TRP A 48 -13.89 13.32 2.17
C TRP A 48 -12.72 12.67 2.93
N ALA A 49 -13.07 11.69 3.75
CA ALA A 49 -12.14 10.84 4.49
C ALA A 49 -12.46 9.35 4.23
N ALA A 50 -11.44 8.53 4.33
CA ALA A 50 -11.56 7.08 4.42
C ALA A 50 -11.47 6.69 5.90
N VAL A 51 -12.54 6.14 6.46
CA VAL A 51 -12.62 5.74 7.87
C VAL A 51 -12.61 4.22 7.95
N LYS A 52 -11.51 3.65 8.47
CA LYS A 52 -11.38 2.21 8.69
C LYS A 52 -11.87 1.85 10.08
N VAL A 53 -12.87 0.99 10.14
CA VAL A 53 -13.49 0.51 11.38
C VAL A 53 -13.20 -0.97 11.54
N VAL A 54 -12.73 -1.35 12.72
CA VAL A 54 -12.47 -2.75 13.10
C VAL A 54 -13.79 -3.52 13.16
N ARG A 55 -13.79 -4.78 12.71
CA ARG A 55 -14.97 -5.65 12.81
C ARG A 55 -15.26 -6.02 14.25
N PRO A 56 -16.55 -6.25 14.60
CA PRO A 56 -16.99 -6.63 15.95
C PRO A 56 -16.26 -7.86 16.49
N GLU A 57 -15.95 -8.83 15.62
CA GLU A 57 -15.27 -10.09 16.00
C GLU A 57 -13.90 -9.86 16.61
N TYR A 58 -13.17 -8.82 16.15
CA TYR A 58 -11.85 -8.46 16.65
C TYR A 58 -11.92 -7.38 17.75
N ALA A 59 -12.97 -6.55 17.72
CA ALA A 59 -13.12 -5.45 18.66
C ALA A 59 -13.29 -5.92 20.12
N GLY A 60 -13.75 -7.15 20.32
CA GLY A 60 -13.88 -7.80 21.63
C GLY A 60 -12.56 -8.37 22.18
N GLU A 61 -11.51 -8.50 21.39
CA GLU A 61 -10.24 -9.12 21.78
C GLU A 61 -9.26 -8.08 22.38
N PRO A 62 -8.89 -8.16 23.68
CA PRO A 62 -8.01 -7.16 24.30
C PRO A 62 -6.64 -7.05 23.64
N GLU A 63 -6.07 -8.18 23.23
CA GLU A 63 -4.77 -8.22 22.55
C GLU A 63 -4.82 -7.53 21.18
N PHE A 64 -5.90 -7.76 20.40
CA PHE A 64 -6.10 -7.10 19.13
C PHE A 64 -6.24 -5.58 19.31
N ARG A 65 -7.06 -5.14 20.28
CA ARG A 65 -7.23 -3.71 20.59
C ARG A 65 -5.93 -3.03 20.97
N SER A 66 -5.12 -3.69 21.81
CA SER A 66 -3.81 -3.16 22.20
C SER A 66 -2.88 -3.00 21.01
N ARG A 67 -2.81 -4.00 20.13
CA ARG A 67 -2.02 -3.95 18.90
C ARG A 67 -2.51 -2.85 17.97
N PHE A 68 -3.83 -2.78 17.73
CA PHE A 68 -4.43 -1.75 16.88
C PHE A 68 -4.15 -0.33 17.41
N ALA A 69 -4.25 -0.11 18.71
CA ALA A 69 -3.94 1.18 19.33
C ALA A 69 -2.46 1.55 19.15
N SER A 70 -1.55 0.60 19.30
CA SER A 70 -0.12 0.81 19.07
C SER A 70 0.16 1.12 17.59
N GLU A 71 -0.49 0.42 16.67
CA GLU A 71 -0.40 0.64 15.23
C GLU A 71 -0.82 2.07 14.85
N VAL A 72 -2.00 2.48 15.28
CA VAL A 72 -2.52 3.82 15.00
C VAL A 72 -1.61 4.91 15.60
N ALA A 73 -1.08 4.70 16.81
CA ALA A 73 -0.13 5.63 17.43
C ALA A 73 1.17 5.76 16.60
N LEU A 74 1.67 4.67 16.04
CA LEU A 74 2.85 4.67 15.18
C LEU A 74 2.55 5.34 13.83
N MET A 75 1.42 4.99 13.19
CA MET A 75 0.99 5.65 11.94
C MET A 75 0.88 7.17 12.11
N HIS A 76 0.39 7.62 13.27
CA HIS A 76 0.27 9.06 13.56
C HIS A 76 1.62 9.78 13.66
N ARG A 77 2.70 9.07 13.98
CA ARG A 77 4.06 9.62 14.11
C ARG A 77 4.83 9.67 12.80
N VAL A 78 4.52 8.78 11.86
CA VAL A 78 5.21 8.71 10.56
C VAL A 78 4.72 9.84 9.66
N ARG A 79 5.65 10.60 9.12
CA ARG A 79 5.39 11.67 8.16
C ARG A 79 6.27 11.47 6.95
N ALA A 80 5.66 11.31 5.79
CA ALA A 80 6.35 11.20 4.52
C ALA A 80 5.43 11.68 3.39
N ARG A 81 6.01 12.08 2.28
CA ARG A 81 5.27 12.59 1.11
C ARG A 81 4.33 11.53 0.54
N CYS A 82 4.77 10.29 0.52
CA CYS A 82 4.06 9.17 -0.07
C CYS A 82 3.33 8.28 0.95
N ILE A 83 3.01 8.81 2.13
CA ILE A 83 2.16 8.15 3.13
C ILE A 83 0.86 8.93 3.32
N ALA A 84 -0.26 8.21 3.45
CA ALA A 84 -1.53 8.80 3.85
C ALA A 84 -1.50 9.14 5.36
N PRO A 85 -1.61 10.43 5.75
CA PRO A 85 -1.56 10.80 7.16
C PRO A 85 -2.84 10.36 7.90
N VAL A 86 -2.73 10.02 9.18
CA VAL A 86 -3.89 9.83 10.05
C VAL A 86 -4.48 11.19 10.42
N LEU A 87 -5.76 11.41 10.12
CA LEU A 87 -6.50 12.63 10.44
C LEU A 87 -7.07 12.60 11.86
N ALA A 88 -7.67 11.47 12.22
CA ALA A 88 -8.30 11.25 13.52
C ALA A 88 -8.39 9.75 13.81
N HIS A 89 -8.56 9.40 15.07
CA HIS A 89 -8.79 8.02 15.49
C HIS A 89 -9.49 7.96 16.84
N ASP A 90 -10.19 6.85 17.10
CA ASP A 90 -10.60 6.44 18.43
C ASP A 90 -10.37 4.93 18.61
N THR A 91 -9.28 4.60 19.27
CA THR A 91 -8.88 3.20 19.56
C THR A 91 -9.59 2.64 20.78
N ARG A 92 -10.32 3.48 21.54
CA ARG A 92 -11.11 3.10 22.73
C ARG A 92 -12.59 2.94 22.44
N ALA A 93 -13.08 3.41 21.30
CA ALA A 93 -14.46 3.22 20.86
C ALA A 93 -14.88 1.75 20.96
N GLU A 94 -16.17 1.47 21.06
CA GLU A 94 -16.72 0.11 21.00
C GLU A 94 -16.17 -0.64 19.77
N LEU A 95 -16.26 -0.04 18.60
CA LEU A 95 -15.57 -0.45 17.39
C LEU A 95 -14.41 0.52 17.13
N PRO A 96 -13.16 0.13 17.39
CA PRO A 96 -12.00 0.98 17.13
C PRO A 96 -11.89 1.39 15.67
N TRP A 97 -11.45 2.63 15.44
CA TRP A 97 -11.35 3.18 14.08
C TRP A 97 -10.22 4.20 13.95
N TYR A 98 -9.79 4.43 12.72
CA TYR A 98 -9.00 5.59 12.33
C TYR A 98 -9.44 6.12 10.97
N ALA A 99 -9.14 7.39 10.70
CA ALA A 99 -9.46 8.09 9.47
C ALA A 99 -8.21 8.64 8.81
N THR A 100 -8.17 8.54 7.48
CA THR A 100 -7.18 9.18 6.61
C THR A 100 -7.90 10.06 5.59
N PRO A 101 -7.24 11.00 4.88
CA PRO A 101 -7.85 11.65 3.75
C PRO A 101 -8.35 10.61 2.74
N TYR A 102 -9.49 10.88 2.11
CA TYR A 102 -9.83 10.13 0.91
C TYR A 102 -8.85 10.48 -0.21
N LEU A 103 -8.22 9.49 -0.77
CA LEU A 103 -7.25 9.64 -1.85
C LEU A 103 -7.92 9.26 -3.17
N PRO A 104 -8.18 10.23 -4.07
CA PRO A 104 -8.74 9.93 -5.39
C PRO A 104 -7.69 9.24 -6.24
N GLY A 105 -8.09 8.12 -6.87
CA GLY A 105 -7.23 7.33 -7.75
C GLY A 105 -7.41 5.84 -7.57
N PRO A 106 -6.97 5.04 -8.55
CA PRO A 106 -6.98 3.59 -8.43
C PRO A 106 -5.87 3.09 -7.52
N THR A 107 -6.02 1.91 -6.96
CA THR A 107 -4.88 1.20 -6.39
C THR A 107 -3.90 0.81 -7.51
N LEU A 108 -2.62 0.67 -7.17
CA LEU A 108 -1.59 0.20 -8.10
C LEU A 108 -2.01 -1.11 -8.76
N GLY A 109 -2.54 -2.05 -7.99
CA GLY A 109 -3.03 -3.32 -8.51
C GLY A 109 -4.20 -3.18 -9.49
N ALA A 110 -5.16 -2.30 -9.21
CA ALA A 110 -6.26 -2.03 -10.14
C ALA A 110 -5.74 -1.40 -11.44
N ARG A 111 -4.84 -0.42 -11.33
CA ARG A 111 -4.26 0.26 -12.50
C ARG A 111 -3.49 -0.69 -13.41
N VAL A 112 -2.64 -1.55 -12.84
CA VAL A 112 -1.85 -2.51 -13.64
C VAL A 112 -2.74 -3.57 -14.27
N ARG A 113 -3.72 -4.14 -13.53
CA ARG A 113 -4.66 -5.12 -14.10
C ARG A 113 -5.49 -4.56 -15.25
N GLN A 114 -5.89 -3.29 -15.19
CA GLN A 114 -6.75 -2.68 -16.20
C GLN A 114 -5.97 -2.14 -17.41
N GLY A 115 -4.78 -1.62 -17.18
CA GLY A 115 -4.02 -0.89 -18.21
C GLY A 115 -2.63 -1.46 -18.51
N GLY A 116 -2.27 -2.61 -17.94
CA GLY A 116 -0.93 -3.19 -18.08
C GLY A 116 0.15 -2.38 -17.35
N ALA A 117 1.40 -2.62 -17.73
CA ALA A 117 2.57 -1.93 -17.21
C ALA A 117 2.44 -0.40 -17.25
N LEU A 118 3.03 0.28 -16.29
CA LEU A 118 3.18 1.73 -16.33
C LEU A 118 4.34 2.13 -17.25
N ALA A 119 4.28 3.34 -17.80
CA ALA A 119 5.41 3.88 -18.54
C ALA A 119 6.66 3.95 -17.64
N PRO A 120 7.90 3.79 -18.18
CA PRO A 120 9.13 3.74 -17.39
C PRO A 120 9.27 4.88 -16.38
N HIS A 121 9.03 6.12 -16.82
CA HIS A 121 9.10 7.30 -15.93
C HIS A 121 8.05 7.25 -14.80
N GLN A 122 6.85 6.73 -15.03
CA GLN A 122 5.83 6.55 -14.00
C GLN A 122 6.18 5.42 -13.04
N ALA A 123 6.71 4.29 -13.55
CA ALA A 123 7.18 3.19 -12.73
C ALA A 123 8.29 3.64 -11.78
N ARG A 124 9.20 4.50 -12.26
CA ARG A 124 10.26 5.11 -11.45
C ARG A 124 9.68 6.00 -10.33
N VAL A 125 8.68 6.84 -10.60
CA VAL A 125 8.01 7.65 -9.57
C VAL A 125 7.36 6.77 -8.51
N VAL A 126 6.68 5.69 -8.92
CA VAL A 126 6.07 4.72 -7.99
C VAL A 126 7.15 4.03 -7.15
N ALA A 127 8.26 3.62 -7.77
CA ALA A 127 9.38 2.99 -7.07
C ALA A 127 9.98 3.93 -6.01
N ALA A 128 10.27 5.17 -6.38
CA ALA A 128 10.83 6.17 -5.48
C ALA A 128 9.87 6.53 -4.33
N GLY A 129 8.59 6.76 -4.64
CA GLY A 129 7.59 7.09 -3.62
C GLY A 129 7.32 5.96 -2.64
N MET A 130 7.33 4.70 -3.09
CA MET A 130 7.25 3.56 -2.17
C MET A 130 8.50 3.44 -1.31
N ALA A 131 9.70 3.67 -1.87
CA ALA A 131 10.95 3.60 -1.12
C ALA A 131 11.01 4.68 -0.04
N GLU A 132 10.61 5.94 -0.35
CA GLU A 132 10.49 7.03 0.63
C GLU A 132 9.52 6.67 1.77
N ALA A 133 8.35 6.16 1.43
CA ALA A 133 7.35 5.75 2.42
C ALA A 133 7.90 4.65 3.35
N ILE A 134 8.55 3.62 2.79
CA ILE A 134 9.14 2.51 3.56
C ILE A 134 10.29 3.02 4.43
N ALA A 135 11.16 3.90 3.91
CA ALA A 135 12.26 4.48 4.67
C ALA A 135 11.75 5.26 5.90
N ALA A 136 10.70 6.07 5.73
CA ALA A 136 10.07 6.81 6.83
C ALA A 136 9.43 5.88 7.86
N ILE A 137 8.80 4.78 7.44
CA ILE A 137 8.22 3.75 8.31
C ILE A 137 9.35 3.08 9.12
N HIS A 138 10.43 2.66 8.47
CA HIS A 138 11.56 1.99 9.10
C HIS A 138 12.30 2.93 10.07
N ALA A 139 12.46 4.21 9.72
CA ALA A 139 13.06 5.22 10.60
C ALA A 139 12.25 5.42 11.90
N ALA A 140 10.94 5.17 11.86
CA ALA A 140 10.07 5.18 13.06
C ALA A 140 10.14 3.87 13.87
N GLY A 141 10.99 2.92 13.49
CA GLY A 141 11.11 1.60 14.14
C GLY A 141 9.97 0.64 13.81
N VAL A 142 9.27 0.87 12.71
CA VAL A 142 8.11 0.07 12.26
C VAL A 142 8.47 -0.71 11.02
N VAL A 143 7.87 -1.89 10.85
CA VAL A 143 7.90 -2.69 9.62
C VAL A 143 6.49 -2.75 9.06
N HIS A 144 6.31 -2.50 7.76
CA HIS A 144 4.97 -2.43 7.13
C HIS A 144 4.26 -3.80 7.11
N ARG A 145 4.97 -4.86 6.77
CA ARG A 145 4.55 -6.27 6.79
C ARG A 145 3.43 -6.69 5.83
N ASP A 146 2.66 -5.80 5.25
CA ASP A 146 1.59 -6.12 4.29
C ASP A 146 1.70 -5.25 3.02
N LEU A 147 2.92 -5.00 2.56
CA LEU A 147 3.15 -4.26 1.34
C LEU A 147 2.66 -5.07 0.15
N LYS A 148 1.74 -4.48 -0.62
CA LYS A 148 1.12 -5.11 -1.80
C LYS A 148 0.47 -4.05 -2.68
N PRO A 149 0.21 -4.34 -3.98
CA PRO A 149 -0.37 -3.35 -4.90
C PRO A 149 -1.75 -2.82 -4.53
N ALA A 150 -2.49 -3.52 -3.67
CA ALA A 150 -3.77 -3.04 -3.15
C ALA A 150 -3.60 -1.93 -2.09
N ASN A 151 -2.43 -1.84 -1.45
CA ASN A 151 -2.12 -0.87 -0.40
C ASN A 151 -1.32 0.34 -0.92
N VAL A 152 -1.27 0.54 -2.24
CA VAL A 152 -0.71 1.75 -2.86
C VAL A 152 -1.76 2.38 -3.74
N ILE A 153 -2.11 3.65 -3.48
CA ILE A 153 -3.00 4.44 -4.33
C ILE A 153 -2.17 5.34 -5.23
N LEU A 154 -2.53 5.37 -6.50
CA LEU A 154 -1.97 6.28 -7.49
C LEU A 154 -2.81 7.57 -7.50
N ALA A 155 -2.54 8.45 -6.54
CA ALA A 155 -3.24 9.71 -6.40
C ALA A 155 -2.74 10.75 -7.43
N PRO A 156 -3.53 11.82 -7.73
CA PRO A 156 -3.12 12.87 -8.66
C PRO A 156 -1.80 13.55 -8.28
N ASP A 157 -1.47 13.58 -6.99
CA ASP A 157 -0.27 14.19 -6.43
C ASP A 157 0.85 13.19 -6.11
N GLY A 158 0.78 11.98 -6.66
CA GLY A 158 1.79 10.92 -6.52
C GLY A 158 1.30 9.65 -5.84
N PRO A 159 2.13 8.61 -5.78
CA PRO A 159 1.80 7.36 -5.10
C PRO A 159 1.65 7.58 -3.59
N LYS A 160 0.71 6.87 -2.96
CA LYS A 160 0.47 6.90 -1.51
C LYS A 160 0.37 5.50 -0.96
N VAL A 161 1.27 5.17 -0.03
CA VAL A 161 1.25 3.91 0.73
C VAL A 161 0.23 4.01 1.85
N LEU A 162 -0.58 2.96 2.00
CA LEU A 162 -1.65 2.84 2.98
C LEU A 162 -1.33 1.74 3.98
N ASP A 163 -1.98 1.78 5.13
CA ASP A 163 -2.18 0.67 6.07
C ASP A 163 -0.90 -0.10 6.45
N PHE A 164 -0.20 0.33 7.47
CA PHE A 164 0.90 -0.46 8.04
C PHE A 164 0.33 -1.72 8.69
N GLY A 165 0.74 -2.90 8.21
CA GLY A 165 0.17 -4.19 8.60
C GLY A 165 0.62 -4.73 9.95
N ILE A 166 0.59 -3.94 11.03
CA ILE A 166 1.07 -4.34 12.36
C ILE A 166 0.16 -5.39 12.99
N ALA A 167 -1.16 -5.30 12.80
CA ALA A 167 -2.12 -6.25 13.34
C ALA A 167 -1.90 -7.71 12.87
N ARG A 168 -1.19 -7.91 11.76
CA ARG A 168 -0.84 -9.24 11.23
C ARG A 168 0.37 -9.90 11.89
N ALA A 169 1.11 -9.22 12.75
CA ALA A 169 2.27 -9.83 13.42
C ALA A 169 1.93 -11.02 14.33
N ALA A 170 0.66 -11.12 14.77
CA ALA A 170 0.20 -12.27 15.54
C ALA A 170 -0.28 -13.44 14.66
N ASP A 171 -0.55 -13.18 13.36
CA ASP A 171 -1.00 -14.21 12.43
C ASP A 171 0.15 -15.07 11.87
N ALA A 172 1.41 -14.71 12.10
CA ALA A 172 2.55 -15.58 11.77
C ALA A 172 2.49 -16.92 12.52
N THR A 173 1.86 -16.96 13.69
CA THR A 173 1.52 -18.21 14.41
C THR A 173 0.22 -18.84 13.90
N ALA A 174 -0.63 -18.11 13.17
CA ALA A 174 -1.84 -18.65 12.58
C ALA A 174 -1.59 -19.45 11.28
N LEU A 175 -0.38 -19.37 10.70
CA LEU A 175 0.03 -20.20 9.56
C LEU A 175 -0.11 -21.69 9.84
N THR A 176 -0.10 -22.08 11.12
CA THR A 176 -0.15 -23.47 11.58
C THR A 176 -1.52 -23.91 12.11
N ARG A 177 -2.43 -23.00 12.45
CA ARG A 177 -3.70 -23.34 13.14
C ARG A 177 -4.92 -23.52 12.23
N THR A 178 -4.93 -22.93 11.05
CA THR A 178 -6.10 -23.00 10.14
C THR A 178 -5.79 -23.54 8.74
N GLY A 179 -4.55 -23.97 8.46
CA GLY A 179 -4.18 -24.56 7.15
C GLY A 179 -4.26 -23.60 5.95
N GLY A 180 -4.51 -22.31 6.16
CA GLY A 180 -4.61 -21.29 5.13
C GLY A 180 -3.47 -20.26 5.22
N LEU A 181 -2.78 -20.02 4.12
CA LEU A 181 -1.78 -18.94 4.00
C LEU A 181 -2.53 -17.61 4.08
N VAL A 182 -2.48 -16.94 5.25
CA VAL A 182 -3.07 -15.60 5.41
C VAL A 182 -2.12 -14.56 4.85
N GLY A 183 -2.48 -13.93 3.72
CA GLY A 183 -1.68 -12.89 3.09
C GLY A 183 -1.85 -12.84 1.59
N SER A 184 -1.03 -12.02 0.94
CA SER A 184 -0.90 -11.95 -0.52
C SER A 184 0.42 -12.63 -0.91
N PRO A 185 0.45 -13.94 -1.14
CA PRO A 185 1.67 -14.75 -1.23
C PRO A 185 2.66 -14.23 -2.27
N ALA A 186 2.20 -13.66 -3.37
CA ALA A 186 3.06 -13.13 -4.44
C ALA A 186 4.03 -11.99 -4.00
N TRP A 187 3.76 -11.35 -2.87
CA TRP A 187 4.54 -10.21 -2.34
C TRP A 187 5.30 -10.53 -1.06
N MET A 188 5.24 -11.79 -0.61
CA MET A 188 5.94 -12.24 0.59
C MET A 188 7.41 -12.50 0.32
N SER A 189 8.28 -12.13 1.26
CA SER A 189 9.70 -12.44 1.20
C SER A 189 9.99 -13.89 1.63
N PRO A 190 11.14 -14.47 1.19
CA PRO A 190 11.54 -15.83 1.56
C PRO A 190 11.56 -16.11 3.06
N GLU A 191 12.08 -15.17 3.85
CA GLU A 191 12.19 -15.29 5.30
C GLU A 191 10.83 -15.25 6.01
N ARG A 192 9.83 -14.56 5.44
CA ARG A 192 8.47 -14.60 6.01
C ARG A 192 7.83 -15.96 5.94
N TYR A 193 8.12 -16.74 4.89
CA TYR A 193 7.69 -18.14 4.82
C TYR A 193 8.39 -19.03 5.86
N ARG A 194 9.55 -18.57 6.38
CA ARG A 194 10.28 -19.23 7.48
C ARG A 194 9.91 -18.71 8.87
N GLY A 195 8.94 -17.79 8.96
CA GLY A 195 8.44 -17.26 10.23
C GLY A 195 9.19 -16.05 10.78
N THR A 196 10.13 -15.46 10.02
CA THR A 196 10.84 -14.24 10.40
C THR A 196 10.41 -13.05 9.54
N SER A 197 10.44 -11.85 10.08
CA SER A 197 10.08 -10.63 9.34
C SER A 197 10.77 -9.42 9.95
N GLY A 198 11.66 -8.80 9.19
CA GLY A 198 12.33 -7.55 9.47
C GLY A 198 12.01 -6.48 8.41
N PRO A 199 12.67 -5.32 8.48
CA PRO A 199 12.61 -4.27 7.47
C PRO A 199 12.93 -4.78 6.05
N GLU A 200 13.80 -5.76 5.93
CA GLU A 200 14.24 -6.37 4.67
C GLU A 200 13.09 -7.09 3.94
N ALA A 201 12.05 -7.51 4.67
CA ALA A 201 10.86 -8.12 4.08
C ALA A 201 10.03 -7.09 3.28
N ASP A 202 9.95 -5.85 3.74
CA ASP A 202 9.30 -4.77 3.01
C ASP A 202 10.10 -4.38 1.76
N VAL A 203 11.44 -4.46 1.84
CA VAL A 203 12.34 -4.23 0.70
C VAL A 203 12.11 -5.27 -0.40
N PHE A 204 11.99 -6.55 -0.05
CA PHE A 204 11.64 -7.60 -1.01
C PHE A 204 10.27 -7.35 -1.66
N ALA A 205 9.26 -7.01 -0.85
CA ALA A 205 7.93 -6.69 -1.35
C ALA A 205 7.97 -5.47 -2.29
N TRP A 206 8.78 -4.44 -1.97
CA TRP A 206 9.03 -3.29 -2.83
C TRP A 206 9.58 -3.74 -4.19
N GLY A 207 10.63 -4.58 -4.22
CA GLY A 207 11.22 -5.08 -5.47
C GLY A 207 10.19 -5.82 -6.33
N ALA A 208 9.40 -6.72 -5.73
CA ALA A 208 8.35 -7.46 -6.42
C ALA A 208 7.27 -6.53 -6.98
N MET A 209 6.88 -5.49 -6.24
CA MET A 209 5.88 -4.51 -6.67
C MET A 209 6.40 -3.59 -7.77
N VAL A 210 7.68 -3.19 -7.75
CA VAL A 210 8.30 -2.39 -8.81
C VAL A 210 8.39 -3.20 -10.10
N ALA A 211 8.84 -4.45 -10.04
CA ALA A 211 8.85 -5.35 -11.18
C ALA A 211 7.43 -5.48 -11.78
N TYR A 212 6.42 -5.75 -10.95
CA TYR A 212 5.02 -5.81 -11.39
C TYR A 212 4.53 -4.50 -12.01
N THR A 213 4.90 -3.36 -11.46
CA THR A 213 4.52 -2.04 -11.96
C THR A 213 5.07 -1.79 -13.36
N ALA A 214 6.32 -2.16 -13.58
CA ALA A 214 7.05 -1.89 -14.81
C ALA A 214 6.82 -2.92 -15.92
N THR A 215 6.54 -4.18 -15.56
CA THR A 215 6.36 -5.27 -16.52
C THR A 215 4.90 -5.70 -16.73
N GLY A 216 4.01 -5.34 -15.78
CA GLY A 216 2.63 -5.80 -15.75
C GLY A 216 2.46 -7.23 -15.24
N ARG A 217 3.55 -7.93 -14.90
CA ARG A 217 3.55 -9.32 -14.44
C ARG A 217 4.22 -9.44 -13.05
N PRO A 218 3.66 -10.26 -12.12
CA PRO A 218 4.37 -10.56 -10.88
C PRO A 218 5.68 -11.30 -11.19
N PRO A 219 6.81 -10.96 -10.54
CA PRO A 219 8.13 -11.52 -10.90
C PRO A 219 8.28 -13.02 -10.60
N PHE A 220 7.38 -13.59 -9.79
CA PHE A 220 7.34 -15.06 -9.55
C PHE A 220 6.08 -15.69 -10.17
N GLY A 221 5.42 -14.98 -11.09
CA GLY A 221 4.24 -15.44 -11.80
C GLY A 221 2.99 -15.53 -10.93
N ASP A 222 1.96 -16.17 -11.49
CA ASP A 222 0.68 -16.44 -10.83
C ASP A 222 0.59 -17.91 -10.40
N GLY A 223 -0.27 -18.19 -9.42
CA GLY A 223 -0.49 -19.56 -8.97
C GLY A 223 -1.03 -19.65 -7.56
N GLY A 224 -1.23 -20.90 -7.09
CA GLY A 224 -1.61 -21.17 -5.70
C GLY A 224 -0.49 -20.82 -4.73
N ALA A 225 -0.85 -20.66 -3.45
CA ALA A 225 0.06 -20.22 -2.41
C ALA A 225 1.33 -21.11 -2.28
N GLU A 226 1.20 -22.41 -2.41
CA GLU A 226 2.32 -23.36 -2.34
C GLU A 226 3.28 -23.22 -3.54
N THR A 227 2.72 -23.04 -4.75
CA THR A 227 3.51 -22.81 -5.97
C THR A 227 4.30 -21.51 -5.87
N LEU A 228 3.65 -20.44 -5.42
CA LEU A 228 4.30 -19.13 -5.23
C LEU A 228 5.39 -19.22 -4.16
N MET A 229 5.11 -19.90 -3.04
CA MET A 229 6.10 -20.15 -1.99
C MET A 229 7.33 -20.86 -2.54
N TYR A 230 7.14 -21.94 -3.31
CA TYR A 230 8.25 -22.68 -3.91
C TYR A 230 9.10 -21.77 -4.82
N ARG A 231 8.46 -21.02 -5.72
CA ARG A 231 9.16 -20.13 -6.65
C ARG A 231 9.92 -19.02 -5.92
N ILE A 232 9.27 -18.36 -4.96
CA ILE A 232 9.89 -17.30 -4.15
C ILE A 232 11.11 -17.80 -3.37
N LEU A 233 11.05 -19.04 -2.89
CA LEU A 233 12.15 -19.66 -2.14
C LEU A 233 13.28 -20.19 -3.01
N ARG A 234 13.04 -20.57 -4.28
CA ARG A 234 13.94 -21.39 -5.07
C ARG A 234 14.25 -20.89 -6.47
N GLU A 235 13.37 -20.08 -7.07
CA GLU A 235 13.52 -19.62 -8.45
C GLU A 235 13.97 -18.16 -8.50
N GLU A 236 14.65 -17.79 -9.58
CA GLU A 236 14.96 -16.39 -9.87
C GLU A 236 13.71 -15.63 -10.31
N PRO A 237 13.63 -14.34 -10.04
CA PRO A 237 12.51 -13.50 -10.50
C PRO A 237 12.55 -13.31 -12.02
N ASP A 238 11.39 -13.33 -12.68
CA ASP A 238 11.26 -12.89 -14.06
C ASP A 238 11.24 -11.34 -14.09
N LEU A 239 12.32 -10.76 -14.60
CA LEU A 239 12.51 -9.32 -14.75
C LEU A 239 12.54 -8.88 -16.21
N GLU A 240 12.13 -9.74 -17.16
CA GLU A 240 12.09 -9.42 -18.59
C GLU A 240 11.20 -8.19 -18.85
N GLY A 241 11.75 -7.19 -19.53
CA GLY A 241 11.07 -5.93 -19.84
C GLY A 241 11.13 -4.88 -18.72
N LEU A 242 11.90 -5.12 -17.67
CA LEU A 242 12.17 -4.10 -16.66
C LEU A 242 13.02 -2.96 -17.26
N PRO A 243 12.69 -1.68 -17.04
CA PRO A 243 13.52 -0.56 -17.48
C PRO A 243 14.94 -0.64 -16.92
N PRO A 244 15.99 -0.36 -17.72
CA PRO A 244 17.38 -0.51 -17.31
C PRO A 244 17.73 0.22 -16.00
N GLU A 245 17.14 1.41 -15.78
CA GLU A 245 17.34 2.21 -14.57
C GLU A 245 16.74 1.58 -13.30
N LEU A 246 15.86 0.58 -13.43
CA LEU A 246 15.26 -0.17 -12.32
C LEU A 246 15.87 -1.56 -12.13
N GLU A 247 16.70 -2.05 -13.07
CA GLU A 247 17.24 -3.42 -13.02
C GLU A 247 18.08 -3.67 -11.76
N GLU A 248 19.08 -2.82 -11.52
CA GLU A 248 19.99 -2.99 -10.37
C GLU A 248 19.23 -2.89 -9.03
N PRO A 249 18.45 -1.82 -8.74
CA PRO A 249 17.77 -1.70 -7.47
C PRO A 249 16.72 -2.81 -7.24
N VAL A 250 16.01 -3.26 -8.28
CA VAL A 250 15.02 -4.33 -8.15
C VAL A 250 15.69 -5.68 -7.93
N THR A 251 16.75 -6.01 -8.69
CA THR A 251 17.49 -7.26 -8.51
C THR A 251 18.04 -7.38 -7.09
N ARG A 252 18.64 -6.31 -6.56
CA ARG A 252 19.15 -6.30 -5.19
C ARG A 252 18.06 -6.41 -4.14
N ALA A 253 16.91 -5.77 -4.35
CA ALA A 253 15.79 -5.88 -3.43
C ALA A 253 15.19 -7.29 -3.38
N LEU A 254 15.27 -8.05 -4.48
CA LEU A 254 14.76 -9.42 -4.61
C LEU A 254 15.77 -10.50 -4.22
N ASP A 255 16.94 -10.15 -3.67
CA ASP A 255 17.89 -11.11 -3.15
C ASP A 255 17.24 -12.04 -2.13
N LYS A 256 17.57 -13.33 -2.21
CA LYS A 256 17.00 -14.35 -1.29
C LYS A 256 17.54 -14.24 0.12
N ASP A 257 18.77 -13.72 0.28
CA ASP A 257 19.37 -13.38 1.57
C ASP A 257 18.93 -11.96 2.00
N PRO A 258 18.14 -11.80 3.08
CA PRO A 258 17.72 -10.51 3.55
C PRO A 258 18.88 -9.57 3.90
N ALA A 259 20.02 -10.12 4.36
CA ALA A 259 21.20 -9.30 4.72
C ALA A 259 21.90 -8.66 3.50
N SER A 260 21.67 -9.20 2.29
CA SER A 260 22.22 -8.65 1.04
C SER A 260 21.36 -7.54 0.44
N ARG A 261 20.15 -7.32 0.94
CA ARG A 261 19.24 -6.29 0.42
C ARG A 261 19.65 -4.90 0.92
N PRO A 262 19.56 -3.88 0.06
CA PRO A 262 19.76 -2.48 0.49
C PRO A 262 18.64 -2.03 1.43
N SER A 263 18.90 -0.96 2.18
CA SER A 263 17.83 -0.26 2.91
C SER A 263 16.87 0.46 1.95
N ALA A 264 15.67 0.79 2.42
CA ALA A 264 14.71 1.54 1.61
C ALA A 264 15.22 2.95 1.23
N GLY A 265 15.98 3.60 2.10
CA GLY A 265 16.63 4.87 1.78
C GLY A 265 17.67 4.74 0.65
N GLU A 266 18.50 3.69 0.69
CA GLU A 266 19.45 3.42 -0.40
C GLU A 266 18.73 3.12 -1.72
N LEU A 267 17.60 2.41 -1.69
CA LEU A 267 16.79 2.17 -2.89
C LEU A 267 16.24 3.48 -3.49
N LEU A 268 15.75 4.39 -2.65
CA LEU A 268 15.30 5.70 -3.10
C LEU A 268 16.40 6.44 -3.87
N HIS A 269 17.59 6.52 -3.27
CA HIS A 269 18.73 7.22 -3.91
C HIS A 269 19.17 6.53 -5.21
N ARG A 270 19.17 5.19 -5.27
CA ARG A 270 19.50 4.44 -6.49
C ARG A 270 18.49 4.71 -7.62
N VAL A 271 17.20 4.69 -7.31
CA VAL A 271 16.12 4.99 -8.27
C VAL A 271 16.19 6.45 -8.76
N ALA A 272 16.54 7.37 -7.86
CA ALA A 272 16.68 8.79 -8.20
C ALA A 272 17.94 9.11 -9.02
N ALA A 273 18.99 8.30 -8.92
CA ALA A 273 20.27 8.54 -9.62
C ALA A 273 20.12 8.64 -11.15
N ALA A 274 19.07 8.04 -11.72
CA ALA A 274 18.73 8.17 -13.14
C ALA A 274 18.13 9.55 -13.51
N ASP A 275 17.91 10.43 -12.55
CA ASP A 275 17.39 11.80 -12.73
C ASP A 275 18.25 12.78 -11.90
N PRO A 276 19.27 13.39 -12.52
CA PRO A 276 20.23 14.25 -11.78
C PRO A 276 19.59 15.45 -11.09
N GLU A 277 18.50 16.03 -11.64
CA GLU A 277 17.80 17.14 -11.00
C GLU A 277 17.07 16.70 -9.73
N ALA A 278 16.39 15.55 -9.78
CA ALA A 278 15.73 14.98 -8.61
C ALA A 278 16.77 14.47 -7.58
N ALA A 279 17.85 13.84 -8.03
CA ALA A 279 18.91 13.31 -7.16
C ALA A 279 19.66 14.42 -6.40
N ALA A 280 19.62 15.67 -6.86
CA ALA A 280 20.20 16.83 -6.18
C ALA A 280 19.36 17.32 -4.98
N GLY A 281 18.23 16.68 -4.69
CA GLY A 281 17.38 17.02 -3.55
C GLY A 281 18.10 16.87 -2.21
N ALA A 282 17.82 17.78 -1.27
CA ALA A 282 18.49 17.85 0.03
C ALA A 282 18.08 16.70 0.99
N ASP A 283 16.90 16.12 0.77
CA ASP A 283 16.31 15.04 1.56
C ASP A 283 15.39 14.17 0.71
N ASP A 284 14.97 13.02 1.25
CA ASP A 284 14.14 12.04 0.57
C ASP A 284 12.84 12.64 0.04
N THR A 285 12.19 13.53 0.79
CA THR A 285 10.96 14.20 0.38
C THR A 285 11.19 15.11 -0.82
N THR A 286 12.26 15.88 -0.82
CA THR A 286 12.65 16.78 -1.93
C THR A 286 12.96 15.99 -3.20
N ILE A 287 13.66 14.86 -3.08
CA ILE A 287 13.95 13.94 -4.19
C ILE A 287 12.65 13.46 -4.82
N VAL A 288 11.73 12.95 -4.00
CA VAL A 288 10.44 12.43 -4.50
C VAL A 288 9.56 13.52 -5.09
N ASP A 289 9.51 14.70 -4.49
CA ASP A 289 8.79 15.85 -5.04
C ASP A 289 9.35 16.30 -6.40
N GLY A 290 10.66 16.22 -6.59
CA GLY A 290 11.32 16.45 -7.88
C GLY A 290 10.83 15.47 -8.94
N LEU A 291 10.89 14.17 -8.64
CA LEU A 291 10.43 13.11 -9.55
C LEU A 291 8.93 13.22 -9.86
N ILE A 292 8.09 13.51 -8.87
CA ILE A 292 6.66 13.71 -9.07
C ILE A 292 6.40 14.89 -10.00
N ARG A 293 7.04 16.04 -9.77
CA ARG A 293 6.88 17.22 -10.64
C ARG A 293 7.31 16.97 -12.08
N ALA A 294 8.43 16.26 -12.27
CA ALA A 294 8.97 16.00 -13.60
C ALA A 294 8.18 14.94 -14.37
N HIS A 295 7.69 13.90 -13.70
CA HIS A 295 7.27 12.67 -14.37
C HIS A 295 5.85 12.18 -14.00
N TRP A 296 5.17 12.82 -13.03
CA TRP A 296 3.82 12.42 -12.62
C TRP A 296 2.73 13.35 -13.18
N ALA A 297 3.10 14.35 -13.98
CA ALA A 297 2.17 15.31 -14.56
C ALA A 297 1.08 14.58 -15.36
N GLY A 298 -0.12 14.55 -14.78
CA GLY A 298 -1.30 13.94 -15.38
C GLY A 298 -1.49 12.46 -15.10
N GLY A 299 -1.33 12.02 -13.83
CA GLY A 299 -1.96 10.79 -13.32
C GLY A 299 -3.49 10.80 -13.47
N ALA A 300 -4.02 11.62 -14.37
CA ALA A 300 -5.36 11.53 -14.89
C ALA A 300 -5.48 10.20 -15.64
N VAL A 301 -5.82 9.15 -14.91
CA VAL A 301 -6.56 8.03 -15.47
C VAL A 301 -7.74 8.68 -16.18
N ARG A 302 -7.68 8.80 -17.51
CA ARG A 302 -8.88 9.11 -18.32
C ARG A 302 -9.91 8.10 -17.84
N GLY A 303 -11.04 8.61 -17.33
CA GLY A 303 -12.08 7.82 -16.72
C GLY A 303 -12.35 6.59 -17.59
N ALA A 304 -12.49 5.44 -16.94
CA ALA A 304 -12.98 4.24 -17.57
C ALA A 304 -14.26 4.61 -18.36
N PRO A 305 -14.41 4.15 -19.61
CA PRO A 305 -15.67 4.33 -20.32
C PRO A 305 -16.77 3.74 -19.44
N ALA A 306 -17.88 4.47 -19.31
CA ALA A 306 -19.07 4.00 -18.64
C ALA A 306 -19.43 2.60 -19.16
N PRO A 307 -19.91 1.68 -18.28
CA PRO A 307 -20.37 0.39 -18.73
C PRO A 307 -21.42 0.61 -19.82
N ARG A 308 -21.21 0.01 -20.98
CA ARG A 308 -22.23 -0.01 -22.03
C ARG A 308 -23.44 -0.71 -21.41
N THR A 309 -24.54 0.02 -21.30
CA THR A 309 -25.86 -0.57 -21.08
C THR A 309 -26.10 -1.58 -22.18
N ALA A 310 -26.29 -2.84 -21.82
CA ALA A 310 -26.81 -3.85 -22.72
C ALA A 310 -28.28 -3.51 -22.98
N ASP A 311 -28.52 -2.84 -24.10
CA ASP A 311 -29.79 -2.78 -24.79
C ASP A 311 -29.44 -2.81 -26.29
N ASP A 312 -29.51 -3.99 -26.83
CA ASP A 312 -30.12 -4.45 -28.10
C ASP A 312 -29.69 -5.91 -28.35
#